data_e308dda9e8b38e52990783904fc675f5
#
_entry.id   e308dda9e8b38e52990783904fc675f5
#
_cell.length_a   1.000
_cell.length_b   1.000
_cell.length_c   1.000
_cell.angle_alpha   90.00
_cell.angle_beta   90.00
_cell.angle_gamma   90.00
#
_symmetry.space_group_name_H-M   'P 1'
#
loop_
_entity.id
_entity.type
_entity.pdbx_description
1 polymer ?
#
loop_
_entity_poly.entity_id
_entity_poly.type
_entity_poly.pdbx_seq_one_letter_code
_entity_poly.pdbx_strand_id
1 'polypeptide(L)'
;DAQLRQQDRTELVRIHEIYKPTMIYVTHDQVEAMTVADRIVVLKDGELQQIAAPDTIYRHPANTFVAGFIGAPSMNILKARFNRDCICIGKAVLPVPELWRQVIGQRRDLLLGIRPEHCRLSEDAAVQGSITYVENTGNQRTVELQLESGENISVTVSDRNADVQNSSGICFSWDDVSLFDVTSGRNIGYIEKGEVFTDAMGS
;
A
#
# COMPACT_ATOMS: atom_id res chain seq x y z
N ASP A 1 12.23 -13.24 -23.46
CA ASP A 1 11.13 -12.25 -23.42
C ASP A 1 11.32 -11.23 -22.28
N ALA A 2 11.55 -11.65 -21.03
CA ALA A 2 11.76 -10.75 -19.90
C ALA A 2 13.06 -9.92 -20.01
N GLN A 3 14.14 -10.51 -20.51
CA GLN A 3 15.41 -9.81 -20.75
C GLN A 3 15.26 -8.73 -21.84
N LEU A 4 14.51 -9.02 -22.89
CA LEU A 4 14.24 -8.07 -23.98
C LEU A 4 13.49 -6.85 -23.45
N ARG A 5 12.42 -7.07 -22.66
CA ARG A 5 11.65 -5.98 -22.02
C ARG A 5 12.50 -5.13 -21.07
N GLN A 6 13.45 -5.73 -20.37
CA GLN A 6 14.37 -4.98 -19.52
C GLN A 6 15.34 -4.12 -20.33
N GLN A 7 15.84 -4.64 -21.46
CA GLN A 7 16.70 -3.88 -22.38
C GLN A 7 15.94 -2.71 -23.02
N ASP A 8 14.70 -2.94 -23.49
CA ASP A 8 13.85 -1.91 -24.06
C ASP A 8 13.60 -0.76 -23.08
N ARG A 9 13.30 -1.07 -21.81
CA ARG A 9 13.13 -0.06 -20.75
C ARG A 9 14.39 0.77 -20.56
N THR A 10 15.54 0.13 -20.48
CA THR A 10 16.83 0.82 -20.30
C THR A 10 17.12 1.76 -21.47
N GLU A 11 16.81 1.35 -22.70
CA GLU A 11 17.04 2.17 -23.88
C GLU A 11 16.07 3.37 -23.94
N LEU A 12 14.81 3.19 -23.54
CA LEU A 12 13.83 4.29 -23.43
C LEU A 12 14.30 5.36 -22.44
N VAL A 13 14.74 4.94 -21.25
CA VAL A 13 15.28 5.86 -20.23
C VAL A 13 16.50 6.61 -20.79
N ARG A 14 17.42 5.90 -21.45
CA ARG A 14 18.60 6.51 -22.06
C ARG A 14 18.28 7.54 -23.14
N ILE A 15 17.32 7.24 -24.02
CA ILE A 15 16.85 8.17 -25.05
C ILE A 15 16.26 9.42 -24.40
N HIS A 16 15.44 9.23 -23.35
CA HIS A 16 14.86 10.33 -22.61
C HIS A 16 15.92 11.21 -21.93
N GLU A 17 16.94 10.61 -21.31
CA GLU A 17 18.03 11.36 -20.67
C GLU A 17 18.85 12.20 -21.66
N ILE A 18 19.10 11.66 -22.87
CA ILE A 18 19.92 12.34 -23.89
C ILE A 18 19.15 13.48 -24.54
N TYR A 19 17.92 13.22 -24.99
CA TYR A 19 17.17 14.15 -25.83
C TYR A 19 16.12 14.95 -25.08
N LYS A 20 15.75 14.51 -23.87
CA LYS A 20 14.72 15.10 -23.00
C LYS A 20 13.39 15.45 -23.74
N PRO A 21 12.89 14.58 -24.61
CA PRO A 21 11.63 14.81 -25.28
C PRO A 21 10.47 14.63 -24.30
N THR A 22 9.34 15.28 -24.55
CA THR A 22 8.09 14.91 -23.88
C THR A 22 7.62 13.59 -24.48
N MET A 23 7.58 12.53 -23.67
CA MET A 23 7.14 11.19 -24.09
C MET A 23 5.88 10.79 -23.35
N ILE A 24 4.94 10.18 -24.07
CA ILE A 24 3.77 9.52 -23.47
C ILE A 24 3.92 8.03 -23.78
N TYR A 25 3.98 7.24 -22.69
CA TYR A 25 4.09 5.80 -22.77
C TYR A 25 2.87 5.14 -22.12
N VAL A 26 2.17 4.31 -22.86
CA VAL A 26 0.97 3.60 -22.37
C VAL A 26 1.33 2.15 -22.14
N THR A 27 1.16 1.67 -20.93
CA THR A 27 1.43 0.29 -20.53
C THR A 27 0.40 -0.20 -19.54
N HIS A 28 0.25 -1.50 -19.44
CA HIS A 28 -0.46 -2.19 -18.37
C HIS A 28 0.52 -2.87 -17.37
N ASP A 29 1.83 -2.77 -17.63
CA ASP A 29 2.87 -3.30 -16.76
C ASP A 29 3.28 -2.23 -15.73
N GLN A 30 2.97 -2.51 -14.45
CA GLN A 30 3.28 -1.60 -13.34
C GLN A 30 4.78 -1.38 -13.17
N VAL A 31 5.61 -2.41 -13.42
CA VAL A 31 7.07 -2.31 -13.28
C VAL A 31 7.62 -1.36 -14.34
N GLU A 32 7.08 -1.41 -15.57
CA GLU A 32 7.44 -0.46 -16.61
C GLU A 32 7.07 0.97 -16.21
N ALA A 33 5.83 1.19 -15.79
CA ALA A 33 5.36 2.51 -15.38
C ALA A 33 6.21 3.08 -14.24
N MET A 34 6.45 2.28 -13.20
CA MET A 34 7.22 2.69 -12.00
C MET A 34 8.71 2.95 -12.28
N THR A 35 9.27 2.32 -13.35
CA THR A 35 10.70 2.40 -13.63
C THR A 35 11.06 3.50 -14.64
N VAL A 36 10.17 3.74 -15.61
CA VAL A 36 10.48 4.58 -16.78
C VAL A 36 9.92 6.00 -16.63
N ALA A 37 8.81 6.17 -15.91
CA ALA A 37 8.09 7.42 -15.92
C ALA A 37 8.59 8.42 -14.86
N ASP A 38 8.66 9.71 -15.23
CA ASP A 38 8.76 10.82 -14.26
C ASP A 38 7.42 11.05 -13.55
N ARG A 39 6.31 10.84 -14.26
CA ARG A 39 4.94 10.95 -13.75
C ARG A 39 4.09 9.84 -14.32
N ILE A 40 3.28 9.24 -13.46
CA ILE A 40 2.31 8.21 -13.82
C ILE A 40 0.91 8.82 -13.79
N VAL A 41 0.11 8.49 -14.79
CA VAL A 41 -1.32 8.78 -14.87
C VAL A 41 -2.07 7.46 -14.69
N VAL A 42 -2.79 7.31 -13.59
CA VAL A 42 -3.63 6.13 -13.34
C VAL A 42 -5.04 6.42 -13.80
N LEU A 43 -5.54 5.58 -14.71
CA LEU A 43 -6.90 5.66 -15.27
C LEU A 43 -7.72 4.43 -14.87
N LYS A 44 -9.00 4.64 -14.60
CA LYS A 44 -9.99 3.58 -14.41
C LYS A 44 -11.24 3.93 -15.19
N ASP A 45 -11.65 3.06 -16.10
CA ASP A 45 -12.86 3.23 -16.91
C ASP A 45 -12.91 4.59 -17.65
N GLY A 46 -11.75 5.10 -18.09
CA GLY A 46 -11.61 6.40 -18.74
C GLY A 46 -11.52 7.59 -17.79
N GLU A 47 -11.68 7.38 -16.48
CA GLU A 47 -11.62 8.44 -15.47
C GLU A 47 -10.23 8.51 -14.82
N LEU A 48 -9.75 9.72 -14.63
CA LEU A 48 -8.49 9.99 -13.94
C LEU A 48 -8.60 9.67 -12.44
N GLN A 49 -7.73 8.79 -11.96
CA GLN A 49 -7.66 8.43 -10.55
C GLN A 49 -6.57 9.17 -9.79
N GLN A 50 -5.37 9.27 -10.39
CA GLN A 50 -4.24 9.98 -9.79
C GLN A 50 -3.20 10.33 -10.86
N ILE A 51 -2.53 11.47 -10.68
CA ILE A 51 -1.32 11.85 -11.43
C ILE A 51 -0.25 12.25 -10.43
N ALA A 52 0.86 11.52 -10.38
CA ALA A 52 1.99 11.87 -9.51
C ALA A 52 3.28 11.17 -9.96
N ALA A 53 4.39 11.46 -9.29
CA ALA A 53 5.61 10.69 -9.41
C ALA A 53 5.40 9.25 -8.91
N PRO A 54 6.15 8.26 -9.43
CA PRO A 54 6.01 6.85 -9.06
C PRO A 54 6.02 6.62 -7.54
N ASP A 55 6.98 7.19 -6.82
CA ASP A 55 7.09 7.04 -5.37
C ASP A 55 5.84 7.58 -4.63
N THR A 56 5.30 8.72 -5.07
CA THR A 56 4.08 9.30 -4.49
C THR A 56 2.86 8.40 -4.72
N ILE A 57 2.71 7.85 -5.93
CA ILE A 57 1.58 6.94 -6.23
C ILE A 57 1.66 5.67 -5.39
N TYR A 58 2.86 5.17 -5.17
CA TYR A 58 3.08 3.98 -4.35
C TYR A 58 2.80 4.24 -2.87
N ARG A 59 3.39 5.30 -2.31
CA ARG A 59 3.30 5.61 -0.87
C ARG A 59 1.97 6.25 -0.49
N HIS A 60 1.44 7.12 -1.34
CA HIS A 60 0.28 7.97 -1.05
C HIS A 60 -0.79 7.82 -2.14
N PRO A 61 -1.39 6.61 -2.28
CA PRO A 61 -2.45 6.40 -3.26
C PRO A 61 -3.67 7.25 -2.93
N ALA A 62 -4.22 7.92 -3.94
CA ALA A 62 -5.35 8.84 -3.77
C ALA A 62 -6.66 8.13 -3.38
N ASN A 63 -6.76 6.84 -3.65
CA ASN A 63 -7.93 6.04 -3.31
C ASN A 63 -7.58 4.55 -3.24
N THR A 64 -8.54 3.74 -2.78
CA THR A 64 -8.40 2.29 -2.65
C THR A 64 -8.17 1.57 -3.97
N PHE A 65 -8.66 2.14 -5.09
CA PHE A 65 -8.39 1.57 -6.41
C PHE A 65 -6.90 1.69 -6.75
N VAL A 66 -6.32 2.87 -6.62
CA VAL A 66 -4.87 3.07 -6.87
C VAL A 66 -4.03 2.22 -5.91
N ALA A 67 -4.41 2.16 -4.63
CA ALA A 67 -3.75 1.35 -3.61
C ALA A 67 -3.71 -0.14 -3.96
N GLY A 68 -4.83 -0.66 -4.48
CA GLY A 68 -4.96 -2.06 -4.90
C GLY A 68 -4.40 -2.35 -6.28
N PHE A 69 -4.31 -1.33 -7.15
CA PHE A 69 -3.80 -1.49 -8.51
C PHE A 69 -2.27 -1.41 -8.58
N ILE A 70 -1.65 -0.57 -7.74
CA ILE A 70 -0.19 -0.35 -7.74
C ILE A 70 0.48 -1.17 -6.64
N GLY A 71 1.43 -2.01 -7.02
CA GLY A 71 2.20 -2.90 -6.17
C GLY A 71 1.89 -4.38 -6.39
N ALA A 72 2.91 -5.23 -6.24
CA ALA A 72 2.82 -6.68 -6.31
C ALA A 72 3.63 -7.31 -5.16
N PRO A 73 2.98 -7.76 -4.07
CA PRO A 73 1.53 -7.72 -3.82
C PRO A 73 0.97 -6.29 -3.65
N SER A 74 -0.35 -6.14 -3.82
CA SER A 74 -1.04 -4.87 -3.62
C SER A 74 -1.14 -4.48 -2.15
N MET A 75 -1.53 -3.23 -1.86
CA MET A 75 -1.78 -2.76 -0.50
C MET A 75 -2.88 -3.58 0.18
N ASN A 76 -2.64 -4.02 1.40
CA ASN A 76 -3.67 -4.63 2.23
C ASN A 76 -4.69 -3.58 2.65
N ILE A 77 -5.98 -3.86 2.45
CA ILE A 77 -7.07 -2.97 2.84
C ILE A 77 -7.93 -3.65 3.89
N LEU A 78 -7.92 -3.14 5.11
CA LEU A 78 -8.61 -3.69 6.26
C LEU A 78 -9.80 -2.80 6.66
N LYS A 79 -10.94 -3.42 6.94
CA LYS A 79 -12.06 -2.70 7.55
C LYS A 79 -11.75 -2.38 9.00
N ALA A 80 -11.94 -1.14 9.38
CA ALA A 80 -11.61 -0.66 10.70
C ALA A 80 -12.71 0.25 11.24
N ARG A 81 -12.96 0.16 12.55
CA ARG A 81 -13.91 1.05 13.23
C ARG A 81 -13.20 1.89 14.28
N PHE A 82 -13.29 3.20 14.15
CA PHE A 82 -12.75 4.14 15.12
C PHE A 82 -13.74 4.38 16.25
N ASN A 83 -13.25 4.29 17.49
CA ASN A 83 -14.01 4.56 18.69
C ASN A 83 -13.14 5.32 19.70
N ARG A 84 -13.40 6.61 19.84
CA ARG A 84 -12.65 7.55 20.71
C ARG A 84 -11.15 7.58 20.36
N ASP A 85 -10.35 6.80 21.09
CA ASP A 85 -8.87 6.81 21.00
C ASP A 85 -8.31 5.53 20.38
N CYS A 86 -9.18 4.62 19.95
CA CYS A 86 -8.78 3.31 19.45
C CYS A 86 -9.44 3.03 18.10
N ILE A 87 -8.77 2.17 17.33
CA ILE A 87 -9.32 1.56 16.12
C ILE A 87 -9.51 0.05 16.35
N CYS A 88 -10.64 -0.48 15.91
CA CYS A 88 -10.95 -1.90 16.00
C CYS A 88 -10.84 -2.53 14.60
N ILE A 89 -10.06 -3.60 14.50
CA ILE A 89 -9.95 -4.47 13.30
C ILE A 89 -10.38 -5.86 13.75
N GLY A 90 -11.62 -6.25 13.42
CA GLY A 90 -12.23 -7.44 14.00
C GLY A 90 -12.31 -7.32 15.53
N LYS A 91 -11.64 -8.23 16.24
CA LYS A 91 -11.53 -8.20 17.72
C LYS A 91 -10.34 -7.40 18.24
N ALA A 92 -9.39 -7.08 17.38
CA ALA A 92 -8.19 -6.33 17.75
C ALA A 92 -8.57 -4.88 18.09
N VAL A 93 -7.99 -4.35 19.16
CA VAL A 93 -8.17 -2.96 19.60
C VAL A 93 -6.80 -2.32 19.68
N LEU A 94 -6.55 -1.34 18.81
CA LEU A 94 -5.26 -0.67 18.69
C LEU A 94 -5.40 0.81 19.06
N PRO A 95 -4.52 1.35 19.92
CA PRO A 95 -4.51 2.78 20.23
C PRO A 95 -4.16 3.59 18.97
N VAL A 96 -4.85 4.70 18.77
CA VAL A 96 -4.63 5.61 17.64
C VAL A 96 -3.82 6.80 18.11
N PRO A 97 -2.68 7.11 17.48
CA PRO A 97 -1.89 8.31 17.78
C PRO A 97 -2.70 9.59 17.61
N GLU A 98 -2.37 10.62 18.40
CA GLU A 98 -3.08 11.91 18.41
C GLU A 98 -3.23 12.55 17.02
N LEU A 99 -2.16 12.51 16.23
CA LEU A 99 -2.16 13.05 14.86
C LEU A 99 -3.24 12.39 13.99
N TRP A 100 -3.36 11.07 14.06
CA TRP A 100 -4.37 10.33 13.33
C TRP A 100 -5.79 10.59 13.82
N ARG A 101 -5.97 10.83 15.13
CA ARG A 101 -7.29 11.17 15.67
C ARG A 101 -7.85 12.47 15.09
N GLN A 102 -6.98 13.45 14.84
CA GLN A 102 -7.36 14.70 14.18
C GLN A 102 -7.81 14.48 12.72
N VAL A 103 -7.10 13.64 11.97
CA VAL A 103 -7.45 13.28 10.58
C VAL A 103 -8.77 12.51 10.51
N ILE A 104 -8.93 11.54 11.40
CA ILE A 104 -10.14 10.70 11.46
C ILE A 104 -11.37 11.56 11.80
N GLY A 105 -11.23 12.49 12.74
CA GLY A 105 -12.31 13.39 13.15
C GLY A 105 -13.52 12.63 13.68
N GLN A 106 -14.70 12.86 13.08
CA GLN A 106 -15.97 12.21 13.50
C GLN A 106 -16.29 10.91 12.75
N ARG A 107 -15.41 10.46 11.87
CA ARG A 107 -15.61 9.22 11.11
C ARG A 107 -15.59 8.03 12.06
N ARG A 108 -16.47 7.06 11.82
CA ARG A 108 -16.51 5.83 12.61
C ARG A 108 -15.99 4.62 11.84
N ASP A 109 -16.40 4.48 10.60
CA ASP A 109 -15.99 3.36 9.75
C ASP A 109 -14.96 3.86 8.75
N LEU A 110 -13.86 3.13 8.62
CA LEU A 110 -12.70 3.47 7.85
C LEU A 110 -12.16 2.24 7.13
N LEU A 111 -11.36 2.46 6.08
CA LEU A 111 -10.50 1.45 5.53
C LEU A 111 -9.05 1.83 5.86
N LEU A 112 -8.32 0.87 6.41
CA LEU A 112 -6.93 1.03 6.79
C LEU A 112 -6.07 0.29 5.77
N GLY A 113 -5.21 1.02 5.06
CA GLY A 113 -4.28 0.50 4.06
C GLY A 113 -2.88 0.33 4.62
N ILE A 114 -2.27 -0.82 4.38
CA ILE A 114 -0.89 -1.10 4.78
C ILE A 114 -0.21 -1.88 3.66
N ARG A 115 0.98 -1.43 3.24
CA ARG A 115 1.77 -2.19 2.26
C ARG A 115 2.27 -3.50 2.85
N PRO A 116 2.36 -4.59 2.05
CA PRO A 116 2.80 -5.90 2.51
C PRO A 116 4.16 -5.91 3.21
N GLU A 117 5.10 -5.09 2.75
CA GLU A 117 6.44 -4.93 3.32
C GLU A 117 6.47 -4.17 4.65
N HIS A 118 5.40 -3.44 4.98
CA HIS A 118 5.24 -2.72 6.24
C HIS A 118 4.48 -3.54 7.29
N CYS A 119 3.92 -4.67 6.89
CA CYS A 119 3.36 -5.65 7.81
C CYS A 119 4.47 -6.54 8.36
N ARG A 120 4.46 -6.80 9.66
CA ARG A 120 5.38 -7.73 10.32
C ARG A 120 4.61 -8.85 10.97
N LEU A 121 5.08 -10.07 10.79
CA LEU A 121 4.54 -11.26 11.46
C LEU A 121 4.96 -11.25 12.94
N SER A 122 4.05 -11.67 13.83
CA SER A 122 4.32 -11.74 15.26
C SER A 122 3.47 -12.83 15.92
N GLU A 123 4.03 -13.49 16.95
CA GLU A 123 3.27 -14.40 17.83
C GLU A 123 2.28 -13.63 18.71
N ASP A 124 2.70 -12.46 19.22
CA ASP A 124 1.91 -11.61 20.12
C ASP A 124 1.18 -10.49 19.37
N ALA A 125 0.83 -10.72 18.11
CA ALA A 125 0.16 -9.72 17.31
C ALA A 125 -1.24 -9.40 17.85
N ALA A 126 -1.59 -8.12 17.93
CA ALA A 126 -2.95 -7.71 18.29
C ALA A 126 -3.96 -8.07 17.18
N VAL A 127 -3.54 -7.97 15.91
CA VAL A 127 -4.35 -8.35 14.76
C VAL A 127 -4.04 -9.80 14.43
N GLN A 128 -4.88 -10.70 14.94
CA GLN A 128 -4.72 -12.14 14.82
C GLN A 128 -5.16 -12.67 13.45
N GLY A 129 -4.50 -13.73 12.99
CA GLY A 129 -4.82 -14.41 11.73
C GLY A 129 -4.08 -15.73 11.61
N SER A 130 -4.44 -16.51 10.60
CA SER A 130 -3.82 -17.80 10.30
C SER A 130 -3.15 -17.73 8.95
N ILE A 131 -1.92 -18.25 8.87
CA ILE A 131 -1.18 -18.37 7.61
C ILE A 131 -1.88 -19.38 6.72
N THR A 132 -2.19 -18.99 5.50
CA THR A 132 -2.86 -19.82 4.50
C THR A 132 -1.93 -20.27 3.40
N TYR A 133 -0.92 -19.47 3.07
CA TYR A 133 0.02 -19.78 2.00
C TYR A 133 1.35 -19.04 2.21
N VAL A 134 2.46 -19.66 1.77
CA VAL A 134 3.80 -19.06 1.77
C VAL A 134 4.44 -19.29 0.42
N GLU A 135 4.71 -18.21 -0.28
CA GLU A 135 5.48 -18.20 -1.51
C GLU A 135 6.93 -17.80 -1.24
N ASN A 136 7.87 -18.51 -1.84
CA ASN A 136 9.29 -18.20 -1.71
C ASN A 136 9.89 -17.95 -3.09
N THR A 137 10.27 -16.70 -3.36
CA THR A 137 10.89 -16.29 -4.63
C THR A 137 12.42 -16.23 -4.57
N GLY A 138 13.02 -16.76 -3.50
CA GLY A 138 14.47 -16.86 -3.31
C GLY A 138 15.08 -15.67 -2.57
N ASN A 139 14.74 -14.43 -2.91
CA ASN A 139 15.20 -13.22 -2.24
C ASN A 139 14.24 -12.70 -1.17
N GLN A 140 12.97 -13.04 -1.29
CA GLN A 140 11.91 -12.67 -0.34
C GLN A 140 10.86 -13.78 -0.25
N ARG A 141 10.06 -13.73 0.82
CA ARG A 141 8.88 -14.58 0.99
C ARG A 141 7.64 -13.70 1.05
N THR A 142 6.59 -14.13 0.36
CA THR A 142 5.25 -13.57 0.53
C THR A 142 4.43 -14.54 1.35
N VAL A 143 3.88 -14.08 2.45
CA VAL A 143 3.05 -14.85 3.37
C VAL A 143 1.62 -14.34 3.29
N GLU A 144 0.70 -15.22 2.92
CA GLU A 144 -0.73 -14.91 2.91
C GLU A 144 -1.35 -15.35 4.25
N LEU A 145 -2.10 -14.45 4.86
CA LEU A 145 -2.85 -14.71 6.09
C LEU A 145 -4.33 -14.42 5.87
N GLN A 146 -5.16 -15.24 6.49
CA GLN A 146 -6.55 -14.91 6.74
C GLN A 146 -6.67 -14.38 8.16
N LEU A 147 -7.10 -13.13 8.29
CA LEU A 147 -7.33 -12.50 9.59
C LEU A 147 -8.61 -13.04 10.25
N GLU A 148 -8.69 -12.99 11.58
CA GLU A 148 -9.94 -13.32 12.30
C GLU A 148 -11.11 -12.41 11.93
N SER A 149 -10.84 -11.22 11.42
CA SER A 149 -11.84 -10.29 10.87
C SER A 149 -12.40 -10.70 9.52
N GLY A 150 -11.77 -11.71 8.86
CA GLY A 150 -12.21 -12.31 7.60
C GLY A 150 -11.47 -11.84 6.36
N GLU A 151 -10.65 -10.79 6.45
CA GLU A 151 -9.85 -10.30 5.34
C GLU A 151 -8.63 -11.20 5.08
N ASN A 152 -8.27 -11.33 3.82
CA ASN A 152 -6.99 -11.91 3.41
C ASN A 152 -5.98 -10.79 3.20
N ILE A 153 -4.78 -10.99 3.70
CA ILE A 153 -3.67 -10.04 3.60
C ILE A 153 -2.38 -10.73 3.18
N SER A 154 -1.50 -9.96 2.57
CA SER A 154 -0.15 -10.38 2.20
C SER A 154 0.89 -9.69 3.09
N VAL A 155 1.91 -10.41 3.50
CA VAL A 155 3.09 -9.88 4.21
C VAL A 155 4.34 -10.23 3.44
N THR A 156 5.15 -9.24 3.12
CA THR A 156 6.44 -9.45 2.46
C THR A 156 7.55 -9.53 3.50
N VAL A 157 8.23 -10.67 3.56
CA VAL A 157 9.29 -10.97 4.52
C VAL A 157 10.62 -11.08 3.79
N SER A 158 11.51 -10.11 4.00
CA SER A 158 12.86 -10.10 3.42
C SER A 158 13.88 -10.88 4.25
N ASP A 159 13.64 -11.02 5.56
CA ASP A 159 14.50 -11.80 6.44
C ASP A 159 14.23 -13.30 6.27
N ARG A 160 15.27 -14.03 5.84
CA ARG A 160 15.20 -15.50 5.68
C ARG A 160 15.04 -16.25 7.01
N ASN A 161 15.46 -15.64 8.13
CA ASN A 161 15.41 -16.21 9.46
C ASN A 161 14.11 -15.87 10.21
N ALA A 162 13.23 -15.05 9.63
CA ALA A 162 11.96 -14.73 10.26
C ALA A 162 11.16 -16.01 10.53
N ASP A 163 10.72 -16.18 11.76
CA ASP A 163 9.90 -17.32 12.17
C ASP A 163 8.46 -17.13 11.68
N VAL A 164 8.21 -17.64 10.49
CA VAL A 164 6.88 -17.60 9.87
C VAL A 164 5.95 -18.59 10.55
N GLN A 165 6.47 -19.76 11.01
CA GLN A 165 5.61 -20.87 11.46
C GLN A 165 4.92 -20.60 12.80
N ASN A 166 5.56 -19.85 13.68
CA ASN A 166 5.02 -19.54 15.01
C ASN A 166 4.25 -18.20 15.05
N SER A 167 4.10 -17.53 13.91
CA SER A 167 3.36 -16.26 13.87
C SER A 167 1.86 -16.48 13.86
N SER A 168 1.15 -15.74 14.70
CA SER A 168 -0.31 -15.81 14.87
C SER A 168 -1.05 -14.57 14.35
N GLY A 169 -0.35 -13.64 13.72
CA GLY A 169 -0.95 -12.42 13.18
C GLY A 169 0.09 -11.40 12.75
N ILE A 170 -0.36 -10.14 12.64
CA ILE A 170 0.46 -9.03 12.17
C ILE A 170 0.52 -7.86 13.15
N CYS A 171 1.63 -7.13 13.08
CA CYS A 171 1.78 -5.79 13.62
C CYS A 171 2.33 -4.84 12.55
N PHE A 172 2.11 -3.55 12.74
CA PHE A 172 2.52 -2.49 11.83
C PHE A 172 2.78 -1.17 12.59
N SER A 173 3.45 -0.23 11.92
CA SER A 173 3.61 1.12 12.43
C SER A 173 2.52 2.04 11.89
N TRP A 174 2.07 2.99 12.70
CA TRP A 174 1.14 4.04 12.27
C TRP A 174 1.74 4.99 11.22
N ASP A 175 3.06 5.06 11.13
CA ASP A 175 3.75 5.86 10.11
C ASP A 175 3.62 5.27 8.70
N ASP A 176 3.29 3.98 8.62
CA ASP A 176 3.16 3.23 7.36
C ASP A 176 1.70 3.03 6.93
N VAL A 177 0.76 3.66 7.65
CA VAL A 177 -0.67 3.51 7.42
C VAL A 177 -1.19 4.57 6.46
N SER A 178 -2.09 4.16 5.56
CA SER A 178 -2.98 5.05 4.82
C SER A 178 -4.42 4.83 5.29
N LEU A 179 -5.17 5.89 5.48
CA LEU A 179 -6.60 5.78 5.83
C LEU A 179 -7.48 6.22 4.66
N PHE A 180 -8.53 5.45 4.43
CA PHE A 180 -9.49 5.74 3.36
C PHE A 180 -10.91 5.82 3.92
N ASP A 181 -11.69 6.68 3.31
CA ASP A 181 -13.13 6.76 3.55
C ASP A 181 -13.83 5.52 3.02
N VAL A 182 -14.67 4.89 3.84
CA VAL A 182 -15.31 3.62 3.50
C VAL A 182 -16.30 3.73 2.33
N THR A 183 -16.90 4.92 2.14
CA THR A 183 -17.95 5.13 1.12
C THR A 183 -17.35 5.52 -0.22
N SER A 184 -16.44 6.49 -0.23
CA SER A 184 -15.84 7.01 -1.46
C SER A 184 -14.57 6.26 -1.88
N GLY A 185 -13.94 5.53 -0.95
CA GLY A 185 -12.62 4.93 -1.14
C GLY A 185 -11.48 5.94 -1.21
N ARG A 186 -11.74 7.24 -1.02
CA ARG A 186 -10.70 8.28 -1.09
C ARG A 186 -9.80 8.23 0.12
N ASN A 187 -8.53 8.48 -0.09
CA ASN A 187 -7.56 8.69 0.98
C ASN A 187 -7.97 9.91 1.81
N ILE A 188 -7.97 9.78 3.14
CA ILE A 188 -8.34 10.88 4.05
C ILE A 188 -7.12 11.51 4.73
N GLY A 189 -5.95 10.93 4.54
CA GLY A 189 -4.68 11.44 5.04
C GLY A 189 -3.60 10.38 5.13
N TYR A 190 -2.37 10.84 5.23
CA TYR A 190 -1.17 10.05 5.47
C TYR A 190 -0.18 10.85 6.33
N ILE A 191 0.79 10.15 6.91
CA ILE A 191 1.88 10.79 7.67
C ILE A 191 3.16 10.71 6.85
N GLU A 192 3.87 11.83 6.74
CA GLU A 192 5.22 11.89 6.20
C GLU A 192 6.08 12.77 7.09
N LYS A 193 7.25 12.24 7.54
CA LYS A 193 8.20 12.95 8.41
C LYS A 193 7.59 13.53 9.70
N GLY A 194 6.55 12.86 10.25
CA GLY A 194 5.86 13.30 11.46
C GLY A 194 4.82 14.39 11.27
N GLU A 195 4.53 14.76 10.02
CA GLU A 195 3.47 15.69 9.66
C GLU A 195 2.31 14.94 8.99
N VAL A 196 1.09 15.39 9.27
CA VAL A 196 -0.13 14.83 8.66
C VAL A 196 -0.47 15.61 7.42
N PHE A 197 -0.64 14.90 6.32
CA PHE A 197 -1.19 15.43 5.08
C PHE A 197 -2.61 14.90 4.92
N THR A 198 -3.57 15.79 4.95
CA THR A 198 -4.94 15.46 4.55
C THR A 198 -5.08 15.73 3.07
N ASP A 199 -5.76 14.87 2.35
CA ASP A 199 -5.98 15.06 0.93
C ASP A 199 -6.86 16.30 0.69
N ALA A 200 -6.23 17.45 0.68
CA ALA A 200 -6.73 18.58 -0.06
C ALA A 200 -6.41 18.22 -1.51
N MET A 201 -7.42 17.84 -2.29
CA MET A 201 -7.30 17.70 -3.73
C MET A 201 -6.50 18.90 -4.22
N GLY A 202 -5.26 18.63 -4.63
CA GLY A 202 -4.42 19.64 -5.23
C GLY A 202 -5.17 20.23 -6.42
N SER A 203 -5.34 21.52 -6.37
CA SER A 203 -5.65 22.39 -7.48
C SER A 203 -4.74 22.15 -8.69
#